data_ef1d6cb0b6e67bb3e278582cbe385056
#
_entry.id   ef1d6cb0b6e67bb3e278582cbe385056
#
_cell.length_a   1.000
_cell.length_b   1.000
_cell.length_c   1.000
_cell.angle_alpha   90.00
_cell.angle_beta   90.00
_cell.angle_gamma   90.00
#
_symmetry.space_group_name_H-M   'P 1'
#
loop_
_entity.id
_entity.type
_entity.pdbx_description
1 polymer ?
#
loop_
_entity_poly.entity_id
_entity_poly.type
_entity_poly.pdbx_seq_one_letter_code
_entity_poly.pdbx_strand_id
1 'polypeptide(L)'
;MIGSLVWDTIYGRDPAQPAIQEWGGIAYALSALDATLPDNWEIIPLIKVGRDLAPKANEFLRTLRRTPHAARFVEVPEPNNRVTLRYESAERRCEQMSGGVPPWTWPELGPLIRDLDALYINFISGYELNLETALILRRGFANFIYADLHSLFLAKEPDGTRVRRALPQAPAWFSCFDAVQVNEDEMAQLGADPFAVAANVMHQGCKSLCVTLGARGAAYFTGNPIRTERIPPPAIHPQALTQVNDPTGCGDVFGGAVVAALLGGASLEDAVRTGTQLGTRNLTHRGATGLRDHLIGKLSVA
;
A
#
# COMPACT_ATOMS: atom_id res chain seq x y z
N MET A 1 5.36 0.91 -10.19
CA MET A 1 4.44 0.99 -9.03
C MET A 1 3.48 2.14 -9.21
N ILE A 2 2.17 1.89 -9.06
CA ILE A 2 1.10 2.91 -9.15
C ILE A 2 0.56 3.17 -7.74
N GLY A 3 0.33 4.46 -7.40
CA GLY A 3 -0.26 4.87 -6.12
C GLY A 3 -0.22 6.38 -5.95
N SER A 4 -0.56 6.86 -4.76
CA SER A 4 -0.58 8.28 -4.43
C SER A 4 0.43 8.62 -3.33
N LEU A 5 1.31 9.58 -3.58
CA LEU A 5 2.02 10.28 -2.51
C LEU A 5 1.02 11.21 -1.81
N VAL A 6 0.74 10.98 -0.56
CA VAL A 6 -0.10 11.85 0.26
C VAL A 6 0.75 12.58 1.29
N TRP A 7 0.38 13.82 1.61
CA TRP A 7 1.01 14.56 2.69
C TRP A 7 0.15 14.40 3.94
N ASP A 8 0.65 13.60 4.88
CA ASP A 8 -0.06 13.30 6.11
C ASP A 8 0.14 14.39 7.16
N THR A 9 -0.94 14.71 7.89
CA THR A 9 -0.91 15.47 9.13
C THR A 9 -1.48 14.57 10.22
N ILE A 10 -0.62 14.06 11.09
CA ILE A 10 -0.95 13.04 12.07
C ILE A 10 -1.04 13.68 13.46
N TYR A 11 -2.24 13.67 14.02
CA TYR A 11 -2.52 14.06 15.40
C TYR A 11 -2.53 12.80 16.28
N GLY A 12 -1.60 12.74 17.23
CA GLY A 12 -1.58 11.70 18.25
C GLY A 12 -2.75 11.80 19.22
N ARG A 13 -2.82 10.84 20.15
CA ARG A 13 -3.85 10.82 21.21
C ARG A 13 -3.67 11.94 22.25
N ASP A 14 -2.46 12.40 22.44
CA ASP A 14 -2.16 13.51 23.34
C ASP A 14 -2.30 14.85 22.59
N PRO A 15 -3.32 15.66 22.90
CA PRO A 15 -3.55 16.93 22.22
C PRO A 15 -2.45 17.98 22.51
N ALA A 16 -1.63 17.77 23.52
CA ALA A 16 -0.49 18.67 23.84
C ALA A 16 0.69 18.44 22.90
N GLN A 17 0.74 17.31 22.20
CA GLN A 17 1.81 17.03 21.23
C GLN A 17 1.49 17.67 19.87
N PRO A 18 2.48 18.31 19.22
CA PRO A 18 2.28 18.87 17.89
C PRO A 18 1.98 17.76 16.88
N ALA A 19 1.18 18.10 15.86
CA ALA A 19 0.94 17.22 14.74
C ALA A 19 2.25 16.98 13.96
N ILE A 20 2.41 15.77 13.46
CA ILE A 20 3.52 15.41 12.60
C ILE A 20 3.07 15.58 11.14
N GLN A 21 3.94 16.17 10.33
CA GLN A 21 3.69 16.35 8.90
C GLN A 21 4.79 15.68 8.10
N GLU A 22 4.43 14.69 7.29
CA GLU A 22 5.38 14.00 6.41
C GLU A 22 4.69 13.24 5.28
N TRP A 23 5.51 12.59 4.44
CA TRP A 23 4.99 11.72 3.40
C TRP A 23 4.37 10.46 3.99
N GLY A 24 3.16 10.16 3.52
CA GLY A 24 2.42 8.93 3.76
C GLY A 24 2.08 8.19 2.48
N GLY A 25 1.13 7.28 2.60
CA GLY A 25 0.63 6.51 1.48
C GLY A 25 1.73 5.68 0.81
N ILE A 26 1.86 5.82 -0.52
CA ILE A 26 2.80 5.02 -1.31
C ILE A 26 4.28 5.15 -0.88
N ALA A 27 4.64 6.19 -0.11
CA ALA A 27 5.99 6.37 0.38
C ALA A 27 6.46 5.20 1.26
N TYR A 28 5.56 4.62 2.06
CA TYR A 28 5.85 3.42 2.85
C TYR A 28 6.16 2.21 1.98
N ALA A 29 5.31 1.94 0.98
CA ALA A 29 5.51 0.82 0.07
C ALA A 29 6.74 0.99 -0.83
N LEU A 30 7.02 2.21 -1.30
CA LEU A 30 8.24 2.53 -2.05
C LEU A 30 9.49 2.28 -1.19
N SER A 31 9.48 2.69 0.08
CA SER A 31 10.59 2.45 1.00
C SER A 31 10.81 0.95 1.27
N ALA A 32 9.72 0.18 1.37
CA ALA A 32 9.80 -1.27 1.56
C ALA A 32 10.35 -1.97 0.32
N LEU A 33 9.87 -1.61 -0.89
CA LEU A 33 10.41 -2.11 -2.15
C LEU A 33 11.90 -1.76 -2.28
N ASP A 34 12.29 -0.51 -2.02
CA ASP A 34 13.67 -0.06 -2.11
C ASP A 34 14.60 -0.78 -1.13
N ALA A 35 14.05 -1.23 0.02
CA ALA A 35 14.78 -2.01 1.01
C ALA A 35 14.98 -3.48 0.61
N THR A 36 14.05 -4.07 -0.16
CA THR A 36 13.91 -5.53 -0.25
C THR A 36 13.95 -6.11 -1.66
N LEU A 37 13.73 -5.30 -2.69
CA LEU A 37 13.84 -5.78 -4.08
C LEU A 37 15.23 -6.35 -4.38
N PRO A 38 15.34 -7.44 -5.16
CA PRO A 38 16.62 -7.94 -5.65
C PRO A 38 17.37 -6.88 -6.49
N ASP A 39 18.70 -7.04 -6.59
CA ASP A 39 19.58 -6.03 -7.21
C ASP A 39 19.32 -5.79 -8.71
N ASN A 40 18.74 -6.77 -9.38
CA ASN A 40 18.39 -6.70 -10.80
C ASN A 40 17.02 -6.06 -11.10
N TRP A 41 16.33 -5.53 -10.09
CA TRP A 41 15.05 -4.86 -10.25
C TRP A 41 15.17 -3.36 -9.99
N GLU A 42 14.41 -2.58 -10.75
CA GLU A 42 14.25 -1.14 -10.57
C GLU A 42 12.78 -0.80 -10.26
N ILE A 43 12.57 0.29 -9.52
CA ILE A 43 11.25 0.82 -9.20
C ILE A 43 10.95 1.98 -10.13
N ILE A 44 9.91 1.85 -10.94
CA ILE A 44 9.38 2.96 -11.75
C ILE A 44 8.13 3.50 -11.04
N PRO A 45 8.21 4.65 -10.35
CA PRO A 45 7.06 5.26 -9.69
C PRO A 45 6.13 5.87 -10.75
N LEU A 46 4.94 5.32 -10.92
CA LEU A 46 3.88 5.88 -11.74
C LEU A 46 2.92 6.64 -10.82
N ILE A 47 3.28 7.87 -10.52
CA ILE A 47 2.58 8.74 -9.59
C ILE A 47 2.32 10.11 -10.20
N LYS A 48 1.22 10.73 -9.79
CA LYS A 48 0.91 12.13 -10.05
C LYS A 48 1.07 12.91 -8.76
N VAL A 49 1.66 14.09 -8.83
CA VAL A 49 1.92 14.95 -7.66
C VAL A 49 1.45 16.36 -7.95
N GLY A 50 0.72 16.95 -7.03
CA GLY A 50 0.31 18.36 -7.12
C GLY A 50 1.52 19.29 -7.11
N ARG A 51 1.45 20.35 -7.89
CA ARG A 51 2.53 21.35 -8.04
C ARG A 51 3.00 21.90 -6.69
N ASP A 52 2.09 22.04 -5.74
CA ASP A 52 2.37 22.59 -4.41
C ASP A 52 3.35 21.73 -3.58
N LEU A 53 3.45 20.43 -3.87
CA LEU A 53 4.35 19.49 -3.17
C LEU A 53 5.41 18.87 -4.09
N ALA A 54 5.47 19.23 -5.36
CA ALA A 54 6.42 18.69 -6.33
C ALA A 54 7.91 18.78 -5.87
N PRO A 55 8.40 19.88 -5.26
CA PRO A 55 9.77 19.94 -4.76
C PRO A 55 10.04 18.89 -3.67
N LYS A 56 9.12 18.74 -2.70
CA LYS A 56 9.26 17.76 -1.62
C LYS A 56 9.19 16.31 -2.13
N ALA A 57 8.35 16.04 -3.13
CA ALA A 57 8.29 14.73 -3.77
C ALA A 57 9.60 14.37 -4.47
N ASN A 58 10.23 15.33 -5.14
CA ASN A 58 11.55 15.15 -5.74
C ASN A 58 12.63 14.83 -4.67
N GLU A 59 12.59 15.52 -3.53
CA GLU A 59 13.50 15.23 -2.42
C GLU A 59 13.34 13.80 -1.92
N PHE A 60 12.10 13.36 -1.67
CA PHE A 60 11.82 12.00 -1.23
C PHE A 60 12.29 10.95 -2.25
N LEU A 61 11.90 11.09 -3.54
CA LEU A 61 12.25 10.12 -4.57
C LEU A 61 13.77 9.98 -4.77
N ARG A 62 14.54 11.04 -4.55
CA ARG A 62 16.01 10.98 -4.60
C ARG A 62 16.64 10.15 -3.47
N THR A 63 15.92 9.90 -2.39
CA THR A 63 16.39 9.02 -1.30
C THR A 63 16.32 7.54 -1.66
N LEU A 64 15.48 7.17 -2.64
CA LEU A 64 15.31 5.80 -3.09
C LEU A 64 16.47 5.40 -4.01
N ARG A 65 17.10 4.27 -3.73
CA ARG A 65 18.30 3.81 -4.43
C ARG A 65 17.99 3.00 -5.69
N ARG A 66 16.81 2.34 -5.71
CA ARG A 66 16.38 1.50 -6.82
C ARG A 66 15.51 2.22 -7.83
N THR A 67 15.27 3.50 -7.62
CA THR A 67 14.54 4.35 -8.55
C THR A 67 15.55 5.00 -9.51
N PRO A 68 15.41 4.83 -10.84
CA PRO A 68 16.27 5.49 -11.80
C PRO A 68 16.28 7.01 -11.59
N HIS A 69 17.45 7.65 -11.73
CA HIS A 69 17.57 9.10 -11.57
C HIS A 69 16.68 9.90 -12.53
N ALA A 70 16.33 9.31 -13.67
CA ALA A 70 15.41 9.88 -14.65
C ALA A 70 13.93 9.62 -14.33
N ALA A 71 13.62 8.70 -13.41
CA ALA A 71 12.24 8.42 -13.02
C ALA A 71 11.63 9.63 -12.32
N ARG A 72 10.53 10.10 -12.86
CA ARG A 72 9.84 11.29 -12.38
C ARG A 72 8.36 10.99 -12.24
N PHE A 73 7.73 11.74 -11.35
CA PHE A 73 6.27 11.79 -11.28
C PHE A 73 5.72 12.75 -12.37
N VAL A 74 4.44 12.64 -12.65
CA VAL A 74 3.70 13.62 -13.45
C VAL A 74 3.24 14.74 -12.52
N GLU A 75 3.73 15.96 -12.75
CA GLU A 75 3.24 17.13 -12.03
C GLU A 75 1.89 17.55 -12.59
N VAL A 76 0.92 17.80 -11.68
CA VAL A 76 -0.42 18.26 -12.03
C VAL A 76 -0.70 19.62 -11.36
N PRO A 77 -1.56 20.46 -11.97
CA PRO A 77 -1.86 21.80 -11.43
C PRO A 77 -2.71 21.75 -10.16
N GLU A 78 -3.46 20.66 -9.94
CA GLU A 78 -4.31 20.46 -8.77
C GLU A 78 -3.46 20.36 -7.49
N PRO A 79 -4.02 20.76 -6.32
CA PRO A 79 -3.36 20.55 -5.04
C PRO A 79 -3.10 19.09 -4.78
N ASN A 80 -1.93 18.76 -4.22
CA ASN A 80 -1.59 17.39 -3.86
C ASN A 80 -2.57 16.81 -2.83
N ASN A 81 -2.77 15.51 -2.89
CA ASN A 81 -3.58 14.80 -1.91
C ASN A 81 -2.96 14.93 -0.51
N ARG A 82 -3.79 15.28 0.47
CA ARG A 82 -3.43 15.45 1.88
C ARG A 82 -4.39 14.65 2.73
N VAL A 83 -3.86 14.01 3.76
CA VAL A 83 -4.67 13.24 4.70
C VAL A 83 -4.41 13.76 6.11
N THR A 84 -5.49 14.04 6.83
CA THR A 84 -5.46 14.36 8.25
C THR A 84 -5.91 13.13 9.03
N LEU A 85 -5.02 12.59 9.85
CA LEU A 85 -5.27 11.46 10.73
C LEU A 85 -5.41 11.94 12.17
N ARG A 86 -6.52 11.59 12.83
CA ARG A 86 -6.76 11.86 14.26
C ARG A 86 -7.01 10.55 14.96
N TYR A 87 -6.09 10.16 15.83
CA TYR A 87 -6.23 8.94 16.63
C TYR A 87 -7.12 9.18 17.84
N GLU A 88 -8.26 8.51 17.88
CA GLU A 88 -9.20 8.49 19.00
C GLU A 88 -8.83 7.40 20.02
N SER A 89 -8.28 6.28 19.53
CA SER A 89 -7.77 5.17 20.34
C SER A 89 -6.57 4.51 19.64
N ALA A 90 -6.05 3.40 20.17
CA ALA A 90 -4.97 2.63 19.53
C ALA A 90 -5.40 2.03 18.18
N GLU A 91 -6.71 1.79 17.99
CA GLU A 91 -7.28 1.10 16.84
C GLU A 91 -8.26 1.97 16.04
N ARG A 92 -8.71 3.08 16.61
CA ARG A 92 -9.67 4.00 15.97
C ARG A 92 -9.02 5.31 15.59
N ARG A 93 -9.15 5.65 14.32
CA ARG A 93 -8.77 6.97 13.78
C ARG A 93 -9.89 7.53 12.92
N CYS A 94 -10.03 8.83 12.94
CA CYS A 94 -10.78 9.59 11.95
C CYS A 94 -9.83 10.04 10.86
N GLU A 95 -10.25 9.93 9.62
CA GLU A 95 -9.46 10.27 8.46
C GLU A 95 -10.21 11.26 7.57
N GLN A 96 -9.56 12.38 7.25
CA GLN A 96 -10.07 13.37 6.30
C GLN A 96 -9.08 13.54 5.16
N MET A 97 -9.59 13.51 3.93
CA MET A 97 -8.80 13.66 2.72
C MET A 97 -9.18 14.91 1.95
N SER A 98 -8.19 15.68 1.58
CA SER A 98 -8.29 16.85 0.69
C SER A 98 -7.32 16.72 -0.49
N GLY A 99 -7.31 17.70 -1.38
CA GLY A 99 -6.53 17.68 -2.59
C GLY A 99 -7.37 17.31 -3.80
N GLY A 100 -6.73 17.15 -4.96
CA GLY A 100 -7.46 16.97 -6.22
C GLY A 100 -6.63 16.29 -7.30
N VAL A 101 -5.59 15.55 -6.94
CA VAL A 101 -4.77 14.81 -7.90
C VAL A 101 -5.67 13.87 -8.71
N PRO A 102 -5.75 14.02 -10.05
CA PRO A 102 -6.66 13.23 -10.87
C PRO A 102 -6.19 11.79 -11.02
N PRO A 103 -7.11 10.82 -11.24
CA PRO A 103 -6.75 9.43 -11.53
C PRO A 103 -5.94 9.32 -12.82
N TRP A 104 -5.23 8.20 -12.96
CA TRP A 104 -4.67 7.81 -14.24
C TRP A 104 -5.77 7.40 -15.22
N THR A 105 -5.65 7.85 -16.45
CA THR A 105 -6.44 7.34 -17.57
C THR A 105 -5.62 6.34 -18.38
N TRP A 106 -6.29 5.48 -19.14
CA TRP A 106 -5.58 4.52 -20.00
C TRP A 106 -4.65 5.19 -21.05
N PRO A 107 -5.06 6.27 -21.74
CA PRO A 107 -4.16 6.94 -22.69
C PRO A 107 -2.87 7.48 -22.05
N GLU A 108 -2.92 7.89 -20.77
CA GLU A 108 -1.73 8.36 -20.05
C GLU A 108 -0.86 7.16 -19.59
N LEU A 109 -1.49 6.10 -19.08
CA LEU A 109 -0.81 5.01 -18.41
C LEU A 109 -0.25 3.97 -19.39
N GLY A 110 -0.99 3.64 -20.45
CA GLY A 110 -0.65 2.59 -21.41
C GLY A 110 0.75 2.69 -22.01
N PRO A 111 1.20 3.87 -22.47
CA PRO A 111 2.58 4.04 -22.96
C PRO A 111 3.65 3.82 -21.88
N LEU A 112 3.35 4.13 -20.62
CA LEU A 112 4.32 4.08 -19.51
C LEU A 112 4.54 2.67 -18.97
N ILE A 113 3.59 1.76 -19.19
CA ILE A 113 3.65 0.39 -18.63
C ILE A 113 4.13 -0.67 -19.64
N ARG A 114 4.31 -0.30 -20.89
CA ARG A 114 4.58 -1.26 -21.99
C ARG A 114 5.78 -2.16 -21.74
N ASP A 115 6.83 -1.59 -21.18
CA ASP A 115 8.13 -2.26 -20.99
C ASP A 115 8.35 -2.66 -19.51
N LEU A 116 7.30 -2.69 -18.69
CA LEU A 116 7.39 -3.08 -17.29
C LEU A 116 7.19 -4.59 -17.12
N ASP A 117 7.96 -5.19 -16.22
CA ASP A 117 7.89 -6.63 -15.94
C ASP A 117 6.79 -7.00 -14.94
N ALA A 118 6.41 -6.06 -14.07
CA ALA A 118 5.37 -6.25 -13.06
C ALA A 118 4.74 -4.92 -12.66
N LEU A 119 3.52 -4.96 -12.14
CA LEU A 119 2.85 -3.82 -11.54
C LEU A 119 2.48 -4.10 -10.07
N TYR A 120 2.81 -3.16 -9.20
CA TYR A 120 2.19 -3.05 -7.89
C TYR A 120 1.30 -1.82 -7.87
N ILE A 121 0.02 -2.00 -7.59
CA ILE A 121 -0.98 -0.93 -7.48
C ILE A 121 -1.38 -0.83 -6.02
N ASN A 122 -1.10 0.31 -5.40
CA ASN A 122 -1.50 0.59 -4.02
C ASN A 122 -2.56 1.69 -4.02
N PHE A 123 -3.81 1.30 -3.72
CA PHE A 123 -4.93 2.24 -3.65
C PHE A 123 -4.91 3.00 -2.33
N ILE A 124 -4.19 4.10 -2.29
CA ILE A 124 -4.02 4.99 -1.13
C ILE A 124 -5.13 6.05 -1.07
N SER A 125 -5.37 6.71 -2.20
CA SER A 125 -6.45 7.71 -2.30
C SER A 125 -7.80 7.05 -2.61
N GLY A 126 -7.78 5.89 -3.26
CA GLY A 126 -8.93 5.23 -3.87
C GLY A 126 -9.33 5.83 -5.22
N TYR A 127 -8.52 6.78 -5.70
CA TYR A 127 -8.73 7.47 -6.99
C TYR A 127 -7.53 7.29 -7.94
N GLU A 128 -6.61 6.39 -7.66
CA GLU A 128 -5.45 6.11 -8.53
C GLU A 128 -5.89 5.67 -9.92
N LEU A 129 -6.87 4.75 -9.96
CA LEU A 129 -7.52 4.26 -11.18
C LEU A 129 -9.03 4.16 -10.91
N ASN A 130 -9.84 4.41 -11.94
CA ASN A 130 -11.21 3.93 -11.94
C ASN A 130 -11.28 2.48 -12.46
N LEU A 131 -12.40 1.80 -12.23
CA LEU A 131 -12.57 0.40 -12.63
C LEU A 131 -12.43 0.20 -14.15
N GLU A 132 -12.95 1.12 -14.96
CA GLU A 132 -12.82 1.06 -16.41
C GLU A 132 -11.35 1.06 -16.84
N THR A 133 -10.55 1.98 -16.30
CA THR A 133 -9.10 2.02 -16.55
C THR A 133 -8.41 0.75 -16.09
N ALA A 134 -8.77 0.20 -14.92
CA ALA A 134 -8.20 -1.05 -14.41
C ALA A 134 -8.52 -2.25 -15.32
N LEU A 135 -9.74 -2.35 -15.83
CA LEU A 135 -10.14 -3.39 -16.78
C LEU A 135 -9.39 -3.29 -18.11
N ILE A 136 -9.18 -2.07 -18.61
CA ILE A 136 -8.41 -1.85 -19.85
C ILE A 136 -6.92 -2.15 -19.59
N LEU A 137 -6.39 -1.72 -18.44
CA LEU A 137 -5.01 -2.02 -18.02
C LEU A 137 -4.78 -3.53 -18.02
N ARG A 138 -5.67 -4.33 -17.41
CA ARG A 138 -5.51 -5.80 -17.39
C ARG A 138 -5.48 -6.41 -18.80
N ARG A 139 -6.27 -5.87 -19.73
CA ARG A 139 -6.26 -6.34 -21.14
C ARG A 139 -4.98 -5.96 -21.87
N GLY A 140 -4.41 -4.80 -21.55
CA GLY A 140 -3.20 -4.25 -22.19
C GLY A 140 -1.88 -4.65 -21.52
N PHE A 141 -1.93 -5.27 -20.33
CA PHE A 141 -0.75 -5.67 -19.56
C PHE A 141 -0.88 -7.12 -19.09
N ALA A 142 -0.10 -8.00 -19.70
CA ALA A 142 -0.17 -9.44 -19.46
C ALA A 142 0.65 -9.92 -18.27
N ASN A 143 1.63 -9.13 -17.81
CA ASN A 143 2.53 -9.47 -16.72
C ASN A 143 1.84 -9.38 -15.36
N PHE A 144 2.55 -9.76 -14.31
CA PHE A 144 2.05 -9.86 -12.94
C PHE A 144 1.56 -8.51 -12.40
N ILE A 145 0.36 -8.50 -11.83
CA ILE A 145 -0.23 -7.34 -11.13
C ILE A 145 -0.61 -7.73 -9.71
N TYR A 146 0.00 -7.07 -8.74
CA TYR A 146 -0.41 -7.11 -7.34
C TYR A 146 -1.15 -5.83 -6.99
N ALA A 147 -2.25 -5.90 -6.23
CA ALA A 147 -3.00 -4.72 -5.80
C ALA A 147 -3.35 -4.75 -4.31
N ASP A 148 -3.04 -3.67 -3.59
CA ASP A 148 -3.60 -3.37 -2.27
C ASP A 148 -4.88 -2.54 -2.46
N LEU A 149 -6.02 -3.10 -2.04
CA LEU A 149 -7.34 -2.54 -2.34
C LEU A 149 -7.87 -1.59 -1.25
N HIS A 150 -7.10 -1.34 -0.20
CA HIS A 150 -7.49 -0.64 1.02
C HIS A 150 -8.47 0.52 0.77
N SER A 151 -8.09 1.51 0.00
CA SER A 151 -8.88 2.74 -0.16
C SER A 151 -10.07 2.62 -1.10
N LEU A 152 -10.20 1.51 -1.84
CA LEU A 152 -11.43 1.23 -2.60
C LEU A 152 -12.62 0.91 -1.68
N PHE A 153 -12.35 0.50 -0.43
CA PHE A 153 -13.35 0.29 0.63
C PHE A 153 -13.68 1.57 1.41
N LEU A 154 -13.23 2.72 0.94
CA LEU A 154 -13.50 4.01 1.56
C LEU A 154 -14.28 4.92 0.60
N ALA A 155 -15.40 5.46 1.06
CA ALA A 155 -16.06 6.59 0.40
C ALA A 155 -15.51 7.90 0.98
N LYS A 156 -15.59 8.97 0.21
CA LYS A 156 -15.25 10.32 0.64
C LYS A 156 -16.52 11.14 0.71
N GLU A 157 -16.83 11.63 1.90
CA GLU A 157 -17.95 12.55 2.15
C GLU A 157 -17.63 13.97 1.62
N PRO A 158 -18.63 14.86 1.47
CA PRO A 158 -18.41 16.22 0.98
C PRO A 158 -17.43 17.05 1.82
N ASP A 159 -17.33 16.78 3.13
CA ASP A 159 -16.38 17.42 4.06
C ASP A 159 -14.96 16.82 4.00
N GLY A 160 -14.76 15.80 3.16
CA GLY A 160 -13.51 15.06 3.03
C GLY A 160 -13.36 13.88 3.97
N THR A 161 -14.29 13.65 4.90
CA THR A 161 -14.26 12.49 5.80
C THR A 161 -14.32 11.19 5.01
N ARG A 162 -13.44 10.25 5.35
CA ARG A 162 -13.42 8.92 4.73
C ARG A 162 -14.21 7.94 5.58
N VAL A 163 -15.20 7.32 4.96
CA VAL A 163 -16.09 6.35 5.62
C VAL A 163 -15.99 5.01 4.94
N ARG A 164 -16.03 3.95 5.74
CA ARG A 164 -16.00 2.57 5.21
C ARG A 164 -17.24 2.29 4.37
N ARG A 165 -17.04 1.61 3.25
CA ARG A 165 -18.09 1.11 2.37
C ARG A 165 -17.73 -0.27 1.84
N ALA A 166 -18.72 -1.05 1.45
CA ALA A 166 -18.48 -2.25 0.66
C ALA A 166 -17.81 -1.89 -0.67
N LEU A 167 -16.91 -2.74 -1.17
CA LEU A 167 -16.26 -2.53 -2.46
C LEU A 167 -17.29 -2.65 -3.60
N PRO A 168 -17.61 -1.55 -4.30
CA PRO A 168 -18.55 -1.63 -5.42
C PRO A 168 -17.98 -2.48 -6.54
N GLN A 169 -18.78 -3.37 -7.12
CA GLN A 169 -18.37 -4.24 -8.23
C GLN A 169 -17.10 -5.07 -7.92
N ALA A 170 -16.97 -5.56 -6.68
CA ALA A 170 -15.80 -6.31 -6.21
C ALA A 170 -15.33 -7.41 -7.18
N PRO A 171 -16.22 -8.24 -7.79
CA PRO A 171 -15.78 -9.24 -8.75
C PRO A 171 -15.04 -8.65 -9.95
N ALA A 172 -15.47 -7.51 -10.48
CA ALA A 172 -14.81 -6.86 -11.61
C ALA A 172 -13.42 -6.32 -11.21
N TRP A 173 -13.25 -5.79 -9.99
CA TRP A 173 -11.94 -5.40 -9.47
C TRP A 173 -11.01 -6.61 -9.35
N PHE A 174 -11.48 -7.72 -8.79
CA PHE A 174 -10.66 -8.93 -8.65
C PHE A 174 -10.17 -9.48 -10.00
N SER A 175 -10.97 -9.34 -11.07
CA SER A 175 -10.57 -9.78 -12.41
C SER A 175 -9.42 -8.96 -13.02
N CYS A 176 -9.08 -7.82 -12.42
CA CYS A 176 -8.00 -6.95 -12.91
C CYS A 176 -6.61 -7.37 -12.40
N PHE A 177 -6.50 -8.22 -11.38
CA PHE A 177 -5.24 -8.45 -10.66
C PHE A 177 -4.91 -9.94 -10.51
N ASP A 178 -3.61 -10.26 -10.48
CA ASP A 178 -3.15 -11.63 -10.20
C ASP A 178 -3.12 -11.94 -8.70
N ALA A 179 -2.87 -10.93 -7.88
CA ALA A 179 -2.87 -11.05 -6.42
C ALA A 179 -3.47 -9.78 -5.81
N VAL A 180 -4.23 -9.95 -4.74
CA VAL A 180 -4.85 -8.82 -4.03
C VAL A 180 -4.54 -8.87 -2.55
N GLN A 181 -4.46 -7.70 -1.94
CA GLN A 181 -4.30 -7.49 -0.51
C GLN A 181 -5.51 -6.74 0.04
N VAL A 182 -5.99 -7.18 1.18
CA VAL A 182 -7.00 -6.50 2.01
C VAL A 182 -6.62 -6.65 3.49
N ASN A 183 -7.23 -5.86 4.37
CA ASN A 183 -7.17 -6.11 5.79
C ASN A 183 -8.39 -6.93 6.28
N GLU A 184 -8.39 -7.31 7.56
CA GLU A 184 -9.47 -8.13 8.14
C GLU A 184 -10.84 -7.46 8.11
N ASP A 185 -10.91 -6.14 8.27
CA ASP A 185 -12.16 -5.38 8.22
C ASP A 185 -12.73 -5.34 6.78
N GLU A 186 -11.86 -5.20 5.80
CA GLU A 186 -12.21 -5.23 4.38
C GLU A 186 -12.63 -6.62 3.94
N MET A 187 -11.91 -7.65 4.43
CA MET A 187 -12.30 -9.05 4.24
C MET A 187 -13.71 -9.32 4.77
N ALA A 188 -14.03 -8.82 5.97
CA ALA A 188 -15.36 -8.95 6.57
C ALA A 188 -16.46 -8.23 5.77
N GLN A 189 -16.13 -7.13 5.08
CA GLN A 189 -17.07 -6.44 4.19
C GLN A 189 -17.33 -7.19 2.87
N LEU A 190 -16.41 -8.04 2.44
CA LEU A 190 -16.60 -8.91 1.25
C LEU A 190 -17.50 -10.10 1.56
N GLY A 191 -17.56 -10.57 2.80
CA GLY A 191 -18.44 -11.64 3.24
C GLY A 191 -18.06 -12.20 4.62
N ALA A 192 -19.03 -12.85 5.25
CA ALA A 192 -18.85 -13.41 6.59
C ALA A 192 -17.99 -14.69 6.60
N ASP A 193 -17.95 -15.44 5.50
CA ASP A 193 -17.15 -16.65 5.36
C ASP A 193 -15.88 -16.37 4.54
N PRO A 194 -14.70 -16.36 5.16
CA PRO A 194 -13.43 -16.09 4.47
C PRO A 194 -13.12 -17.06 3.33
N PHE A 195 -13.54 -18.32 3.44
CA PHE A 195 -13.33 -19.29 2.37
C PHE A 195 -14.21 -19.02 1.16
N ALA A 196 -15.47 -18.64 1.39
CA ALA A 196 -16.37 -18.25 0.30
C ALA A 196 -15.87 -16.97 -0.41
N VAL A 197 -15.35 -15.99 0.35
CA VAL A 197 -14.72 -14.78 -0.20
C VAL A 197 -13.51 -15.17 -1.04
N ALA A 198 -12.60 -15.98 -0.51
CA ALA A 198 -11.41 -16.41 -1.23
C ALA A 198 -11.77 -17.19 -2.50
N ALA A 199 -12.75 -18.09 -2.45
CA ALA A 199 -13.23 -18.83 -3.62
C ALA A 199 -13.76 -17.88 -4.69
N ASN A 200 -14.52 -16.85 -4.31
CA ASN A 200 -15.00 -15.84 -5.26
C ASN A 200 -13.84 -15.06 -5.89
N VAL A 201 -12.86 -14.61 -5.09
CA VAL A 201 -11.65 -13.92 -5.58
C VAL A 201 -10.90 -14.78 -6.60
N MET A 202 -10.65 -16.08 -6.28
CA MET A 202 -9.97 -17.00 -7.19
C MET A 202 -10.81 -17.29 -8.46
N HIS A 203 -12.14 -17.34 -8.34
CA HIS A 203 -13.05 -17.53 -9.48
C HIS A 203 -12.95 -16.38 -10.48
N GLN A 204 -12.63 -15.17 -10.03
CA GLN A 204 -12.44 -14.02 -10.91
C GLN A 204 -11.04 -14.00 -11.58
N GLY A 205 -10.17 -14.95 -11.31
CA GLY A 205 -8.85 -15.07 -11.93
C GLY A 205 -7.67 -14.66 -11.07
N CYS A 206 -7.89 -14.11 -9.86
CA CYS A 206 -6.81 -13.91 -8.90
C CYS A 206 -6.18 -15.26 -8.52
N LYS A 207 -4.87 -15.25 -8.34
CA LYS A 207 -4.09 -16.43 -7.92
C LYS A 207 -3.90 -16.49 -6.41
N SER A 208 -3.94 -15.33 -5.74
CA SER A 208 -3.78 -15.22 -4.30
C SER A 208 -4.50 -14.02 -3.70
N LEU A 209 -4.95 -14.20 -2.46
CA LEU A 209 -5.53 -13.16 -1.61
C LEU A 209 -4.72 -13.12 -0.31
N CYS A 210 -4.07 -11.99 -0.03
CA CYS A 210 -3.38 -11.72 1.21
C CYS A 210 -4.29 -10.90 2.14
N VAL A 211 -4.34 -11.28 3.42
CA VAL A 211 -5.17 -10.60 4.43
C VAL A 211 -4.31 -10.20 5.62
N THR A 212 -4.15 -8.92 5.88
CA THR A 212 -3.47 -8.43 7.07
C THR A 212 -4.41 -8.47 8.28
N LEU A 213 -3.94 -8.99 9.43
CA LEU A 213 -4.73 -9.27 10.63
C LEU A 213 -4.28 -8.41 11.83
N GLY A 214 -3.70 -7.23 11.57
CA GLY A 214 -3.16 -6.34 12.59
C GLY A 214 -2.14 -7.03 13.49
N ALA A 215 -2.30 -6.94 14.80
CA ALA A 215 -1.40 -7.57 15.78
C ALA A 215 -1.35 -9.10 15.70
N ARG A 216 -2.20 -9.73 14.89
CA ARG A 216 -2.24 -11.18 14.71
C ARG A 216 -1.45 -11.68 13.49
N GLY A 217 -0.73 -10.78 12.79
CA GLY A 217 0.06 -11.09 11.61
C GLY A 217 -0.73 -11.02 10.31
N ALA A 218 -0.61 -12.02 9.45
CA ALA A 218 -1.32 -12.08 8.18
C ALA A 218 -1.80 -13.51 7.88
N ALA A 219 -2.71 -13.62 6.92
CA ALA A 219 -3.11 -14.88 6.30
C ALA A 219 -3.07 -14.74 4.79
N TYR A 220 -2.94 -15.85 4.08
CA TYR A 220 -3.14 -15.87 2.64
C TYR A 220 -4.05 -17.03 2.22
N PHE A 221 -4.69 -16.86 1.07
CA PHE A 221 -5.52 -17.85 0.41
C PHE A 221 -5.02 -18.03 -1.02
N THR A 222 -4.96 -19.27 -1.48
CA THR A 222 -4.51 -19.61 -2.83
C THR A 222 -5.05 -20.94 -3.28
N GLY A 223 -4.99 -21.19 -4.60
CA GLY A 223 -5.27 -22.51 -5.19
C GLY A 223 -6.75 -22.87 -5.37
N ASN A 224 -6.95 -23.99 -6.04
CA ASN A 224 -8.25 -24.65 -6.20
C ASN A 224 -8.02 -26.18 -6.06
N PRO A 225 -8.37 -26.81 -4.93
CA PRO A 225 -9.17 -26.26 -3.82
C PRO A 225 -8.41 -25.17 -3.02
N ILE A 226 -9.18 -24.29 -2.37
CA ILE A 226 -8.62 -23.19 -1.57
C ILE A 226 -7.77 -23.74 -0.43
N ARG A 227 -6.55 -23.21 -0.35
CA ARG A 227 -5.61 -23.42 0.75
C ARG A 227 -5.39 -22.09 1.45
N THR A 228 -5.23 -22.13 2.75
CA THR A 228 -4.94 -20.95 3.56
C THR A 228 -3.90 -21.28 4.61
N GLU A 229 -3.08 -20.31 4.93
CA GLU A 229 -2.15 -20.37 6.04
C GLU A 229 -2.11 -19.02 6.73
N ARG A 230 -1.91 -19.06 8.04
CA ARG A 230 -1.74 -17.88 8.88
C ARG A 230 -0.29 -17.77 9.31
N ILE A 231 0.29 -16.63 9.04
CA ILE A 231 1.66 -16.26 9.42
C ILE A 231 1.60 -15.36 10.65
N PRO A 232 2.04 -15.81 11.83
CA PRO A 232 2.06 -14.98 13.03
C PRO A 232 3.11 -13.88 12.89
N PRO A 233 2.93 -12.74 13.59
CA PRO A 233 3.94 -11.69 13.62
C PRO A 233 5.19 -12.21 14.38
N PRO A 234 6.38 -11.69 14.07
CA PRO A 234 7.56 -11.94 14.88
C PRO A 234 7.38 -11.34 16.27
N ALA A 235 8.05 -11.94 17.26
CA ALA A 235 8.10 -11.37 18.59
C ALA A 235 8.86 -10.03 18.56
N ILE A 236 8.21 -8.97 19.05
CA ILE A 236 8.84 -7.66 19.23
C ILE A 236 9.28 -7.56 20.70
N HIS A 237 10.52 -7.10 20.92
CA HIS A 237 10.99 -6.86 22.29
C HIS A 237 10.12 -5.77 22.93
N PRO A 238 9.57 -5.96 24.15
CA PRO A 238 8.66 -4.99 24.78
C PRO A 238 9.21 -3.56 24.85
N GLN A 239 10.52 -3.39 25.05
CA GLN A 239 11.17 -2.09 25.08
C GLN A 239 11.11 -1.34 23.73
N ALA A 240 11.12 -2.04 22.61
CA ALA A 240 11.00 -1.44 21.29
C ALA A 240 9.61 -0.86 21.03
N LEU A 241 8.57 -1.43 21.63
CA LEU A 241 7.18 -0.94 21.53
C LEU A 241 6.88 0.26 22.43
N THR A 242 7.72 0.54 23.44
CA THR A 242 7.49 1.67 24.36
C THR A 242 7.96 3.00 23.77
N GLN A 243 8.85 2.98 22.78
CA GLN A 243 9.43 4.20 22.19
C GLN A 243 8.59 4.73 21.03
N VAL A 244 8.14 3.86 20.11
CA VAL A 244 7.27 4.20 18.97
C VAL A 244 6.33 3.03 18.75
N ASN A 245 5.04 3.30 18.65
CA ASN A 245 4.04 2.32 18.26
C ASN A 245 3.06 3.00 17.29
N ASP A 246 3.50 3.12 16.05
CA ASP A 246 2.72 3.74 14.98
C ASP A 246 2.34 2.70 13.92
N PRO A 247 1.08 2.28 13.83
CA PRO A 247 0.63 1.32 12.83
C PRO A 247 0.48 1.90 11.42
N THR A 248 0.70 3.21 11.25
CA THR A 248 0.58 3.87 9.94
C THR A 248 1.58 3.25 8.96
N GLY A 249 1.10 2.89 7.78
CA GLY A 249 1.93 2.31 6.71
C GLY A 249 2.33 0.85 6.88
N CYS A 250 1.94 0.15 7.98
CA CYS A 250 2.28 -1.27 8.15
C CYS A 250 1.74 -2.15 7.02
N GLY A 251 0.51 -1.89 6.53
CA GLY A 251 -0.08 -2.57 5.39
C GLY A 251 0.67 -2.30 4.09
N ASP A 252 1.09 -1.04 3.88
CA ASP A 252 1.86 -0.64 2.70
C ASP A 252 3.25 -1.29 2.68
N VAL A 253 3.93 -1.31 3.84
CA VAL A 253 5.22 -1.99 4.00
C VAL A 253 5.06 -3.49 3.79
N PHE A 254 4.01 -4.10 4.33
CA PHE A 254 3.70 -5.51 4.10
C PHE A 254 3.56 -5.78 2.60
N GLY A 255 2.73 -5.03 1.88
CA GLY A 255 2.51 -5.21 0.44
C GLY A 255 3.78 -5.03 -0.37
N GLY A 256 4.56 -3.97 -0.11
CA GLY A 256 5.86 -3.74 -0.77
C GLY A 256 6.84 -4.89 -0.58
N ALA A 257 6.94 -5.42 0.64
CA ALA A 257 7.82 -6.54 0.96
C ALA A 257 7.33 -7.87 0.34
N VAL A 258 6.02 -8.13 0.33
CA VAL A 258 5.42 -9.30 -0.35
C VAL A 258 5.76 -9.27 -1.85
N VAL A 259 5.51 -8.13 -2.51
CA VAL A 259 5.80 -7.97 -3.93
C VAL A 259 7.28 -8.18 -4.21
N ALA A 260 8.18 -7.56 -3.45
CA ALA A 260 9.62 -7.71 -3.62
C ALA A 260 10.07 -9.19 -3.49
N ALA A 261 9.56 -9.91 -2.51
CA ALA A 261 9.87 -11.31 -2.29
C ALA A 261 9.35 -12.20 -3.45
N LEU A 262 8.12 -11.98 -3.91
CA LEU A 262 7.56 -12.70 -5.06
C LEU A 262 8.37 -12.45 -6.35
N LEU A 263 8.76 -11.21 -6.61
CA LEU A 263 9.62 -10.85 -7.75
C LEU A 263 11.03 -11.44 -7.62
N GLY A 264 11.49 -11.69 -6.40
CA GLY A 264 12.72 -12.43 -6.09
C GLY A 264 12.59 -13.94 -6.24
N GLY A 265 11.39 -14.47 -6.59
CA GLY A 265 11.15 -15.91 -6.78
C GLY A 265 10.81 -16.66 -5.48
N ALA A 266 10.51 -15.97 -4.40
CA ALA A 266 10.07 -16.60 -3.16
C ALA A 266 8.68 -17.27 -3.32
N SER A 267 8.42 -18.29 -2.49
CA SER A 267 7.08 -18.85 -2.36
C SER A 267 6.12 -17.80 -1.80
N LEU A 268 4.80 -17.98 -2.01
CA LEU A 268 3.79 -17.07 -1.44
C LEU A 268 3.88 -17.05 0.10
N GLU A 269 4.12 -18.20 0.73
CA GLU A 269 4.30 -18.31 2.17
C GLU A 269 5.48 -17.45 2.66
N ASP A 270 6.65 -17.60 2.03
CA ASP A 270 7.86 -16.84 2.41
C ASP A 270 7.69 -15.35 2.14
N ALA A 271 6.99 -14.99 1.05
CA ALA A 271 6.68 -13.60 0.73
C ALA A 271 5.77 -12.98 1.80
N VAL A 272 4.68 -13.65 2.20
CA VAL A 272 3.79 -13.19 3.28
C VAL A 272 4.52 -13.15 4.62
N ARG A 273 5.42 -14.11 4.89
CA ARG A 273 6.28 -14.09 6.08
C ARG A 273 7.18 -12.86 6.11
N THR A 274 7.84 -12.56 4.99
CA THR A 274 8.68 -11.36 4.82
C THR A 274 7.85 -10.08 5.01
N GLY A 275 6.67 -10.01 4.38
CA GLY A 275 5.74 -8.89 4.55
C GLY A 275 5.33 -8.68 6.00
N THR A 276 4.98 -9.78 6.69
CA THR A 276 4.60 -9.75 8.12
C THR A 276 5.75 -9.27 9.00
N GLN A 277 6.98 -9.71 8.74
CA GLN A 277 8.17 -9.28 9.48
C GLN A 277 8.44 -7.79 9.32
N LEU A 278 8.42 -7.28 8.09
CA LEU A 278 8.73 -5.88 7.82
C LEU A 278 7.59 -4.95 8.20
N GLY A 279 6.33 -5.34 7.99
CA GLY A 279 5.18 -4.61 8.50
C GLY A 279 5.21 -4.49 10.04
N THR A 280 5.59 -5.57 10.74
CA THR A 280 5.79 -5.54 12.20
C THR A 280 6.95 -4.62 12.60
N ARG A 281 8.05 -4.64 11.85
CA ARG A 281 9.20 -3.75 12.12
C ARG A 281 8.84 -2.28 11.94
N ASN A 282 7.96 -1.95 10.99
CA ASN A 282 7.49 -0.58 10.79
C ASN A 282 6.82 0.02 12.04
N LEU A 283 6.22 -0.79 12.93
CA LEU A 283 5.64 -0.31 14.19
C LEU A 283 6.65 0.46 15.08
N THR A 284 7.94 0.21 14.91
CA THR A 284 9.01 0.85 15.68
C THR A 284 9.63 2.05 14.96
N HIS A 285 9.01 2.49 13.87
CA HIS A 285 9.39 3.67 13.10
C HIS A 285 8.19 4.59 12.92
N ARG A 286 8.44 5.86 12.74
CA ARG A 286 7.38 6.84 12.49
C ARG A 286 7.62 7.50 11.14
N GLY A 287 6.61 7.43 10.27
CA GLY A 287 6.62 8.02 8.95
C GLY A 287 7.46 7.29 7.91
N ALA A 288 7.55 7.85 6.71
CA ALA A 288 8.29 7.24 5.62
C ALA A 288 9.75 7.73 5.50
N THR A 289 10.10 8.84 6.16
CA THR A 289 11.46 9.39 6.12
C THR A 289 12.44 8.46 6.85
N GLY A 290 13.49 8.00 6.15
CA GLY A 290 14.47 7.05 6.69
C GLY A 290 13.97 5.62 6.88
N LEU A 291 12.72 5.34 6.52
CA LEU A 291 12.09 4.02 6.72
C LEU A 291 12.87 2.90 6.02
N ARG A 292 13.35 3.13 4.80
CA ARG A 292 14.17 2.15 4.10
C ARG A 292 15.33 1.64 4.96
N ASP A 293 16.12 2.54 5.52
CA ASP A 293 17.30 2.18 6.31
C ASP A 293 16.91 1.54 7.66
N HIS A 294 15.78 1.94 8.24
CA HIS A 294 15.19 1.26 9.39
C HIS A 294 14.83 -0.19 9.05
N LEU A 295 14.14 -0.44 7.92
CA LEU A 295 13.71 -1.78 7.51
C LEU A 295 14.89 -2.74 7.27
N ILE A 296 16.04 -2.25 6.79
CA ILE A 296 17.25 -3.07 6.64
C ILE A 296 18.15 -3.11 7.90
N GLY A 297 17.73 -2.49 9.00
CA GLY A 297 18.43 -2.53 10.27
C GLY A 297 19.69 -1.65 10.36
N LYS A 298 19.84 -0.66 9.50
CA LYS A 298 21.02 0.25 9.47
C LYS A 298 20.89 1.47 10.38
N LEU A 299 19.65 1.89 10.72
CA LEU A 299 19.46 2.97 11.67
C LEU A 299 19.57 2.40 13.09
N SER A 300 20.59 2.85 13.83
CA SER A 300 20.60 2.72 15.28
C SER A 300 19.43 3.56 15.79
N VAL A 301 18.53 2.95 16.57
CA VAL A 301 17.54 3.71 17.33
C VAL A 301 18.35 4.60 18.27
N ALA A 302 18.34 5.92 18.02
CA ALA A 302 18.99 6.91 18.88
C ALA A 302 18.21 7.08 20.18
#